data_d628a47ae613e93097d2af9f3f9042d9
#
_entry.id   d628a47ae613e93097d2af9f3f9042d9
#
_cell.length_a   1.000
_cell.length_b   1.000
_cell.length_c   1.000
_cell.angle_alpha   90.00
_cell.angle_beta   90.00
_cell.angle_gamma   90.00
#
_symmetry.space_group_name_H-M   'P 1'
#
loop_
_entity.id
_entity.type
_entity.pdbx_description
1 polymer ?
#
loop_
_entity_poly.entity_id
_entity_poly.type
_entity_poly.pdbx_seq_one_letter_code
_entity_poly.pdbx_strand_id
1 'polypeptide(L)'
;MNRKKNLRLTGAIALVSVAVTLAGCGRDDESSGGARGGSAGITDSTVTLGITTPLSGATAGPGTCTVAGIKAYFGGVNAAGGVKFGDGKTRKVEMKALDDAYDPQKAKSNYDQLKGSVFAMTAGLGTPTNRAFREAAISDEVPQVLVMTGDPIFSDTSESPEQLGFVPTYINEGEAFGKLLVASGQPHKVAILSQNDDYGEGYVEGFKKAIAGASNIQVAKELTYEATDTSVDAQITQLAGTGADVMFNAMSITPLAIASLQKAQQLDWKPSWFLPSNTSSPKAILEPGKASAYPGVYSVSFSKAPQSPAFAGDQDVTTFLSDLKQYADYPDPPAFPHCMWSYMIGATLQEVFQNMEEPTRESFMESLRNVSDLQAPLMLEGTAVNTTEDGQPAVSTVIVQKYNGKGYETAENFG
;
A
#
# COMPACT_ATOMS: atom_id res chain seq x y z
N MET A 1 -8.27 72.61 38.83
CA MET A 1 -7.40 73.64 39.45
C MET A 1 -6.03 73.52 38.74
N ASN A 2 -5.68 74.65 38.07
CA ASN A 2 -4.34 75.07 37.56
C ASN A 2 -3.58 74.18 36.58
N ARG A 3 -3.53 74.62 35.38
CA ARG A 3 -2.84 75.68 34.60
C ARG A 3 -1.47 75.24 34.04
N LYS A 4 -1.51 75.05 32.70
CA LYS A 4 -0.71 75.78 31.67
C LYS A 4 0.82 75.83 31.83
N LYS A 5 1.58 75.44 30.79
CA LYS A 5 2.21 76.43 29.93
C LYS A 5 2.85 75.83 28.66
N ASN A 6 2.55 76.41 27.54
CA ASN A 6 3.19 76.26 26.23
C ASN A 6 4.61 76.91 26.28
N LEU A 7 5.53 76.34 25.49
CA LEU A 7 6.57 77.15 24.88
C LEU A 7 6.93 76.59 23.48
N ARG A 8 6.69 77.44 22.50
CA ARG A 8 7.17 77.26 21.13
C ARG A 8 8.58 77.82 21.07
N LEU A 9 9.50 77.19 20.33
CA LEU A 9 10.62 77.85 19.74
C LEU A 9 10.93 77.25 18.36
N THR A 10 10.89 78.12 17.38
CA THR A 10 11.28 78.01 15.95
C THR A 10 12.79 78.08 15.81
N GLY A 11 13.35 77.30 14.88
CA GLY A 11 14.75 77.53 14.49
C GLY A 11 15.33 76.61 13.45
N ALA A 12 15.31 77.09 12.21
CA ALA A 12 16.33 76.97 11.18
C ALA A 12 16.77 75.64 10.59
N ILE A 13 16.52 75.51 9.31
CA ILE A 13 16.96 74.62 8.26
C ILE A 13 18.49 74.67 8.08
N ALA A 14 19.16 73.52 8.03
CA ALA A 14 20.45 73.34 7.37
C ALA A 14 20.42 72.01 6.59
N LEU A 15 20.37 72.10 5.27
CA LEU A 15 20.59 70.95 4.36
C LEU A 15 22.07 70.60 4.38
N VAL A 16 22.35 69.38 4.81
CA VAL A 16 23.63 68.69 4.54
C VAL A 16 23.35 67.48 3.71
N SER A 17 23.72 67.54 2.44
CA SER A 17 23.69 66.39 1.52
C SER A 17 24.85 65.46 1.87
N VAL A 18 24.53 64.28 2.46
CA VAL A 18 25.48 63.16 2.63
C VAL A 18 25.16 62.12 1.59
N ALA A 19 26.03 61.92 0.62
CA ALA A 19 26.02 60.82 -0.30
C ALA A 19 26.38 59.55 0.48
N VAL A 20 25.39 58.65 0.70
CA VAL A 20 25.62 57.33 1.24
C VAL A 20 25.81 56.37 0.08
N THR A 21 27.06 55.93 -0.10
CA THR A 21 27.39 54.78 -0.94
C THR A 21 26.77 53.52 -0.30
N LEU A 22 25.78 52.93 -0.97
CA LEU A 22 25.25 51.62 -0.63
C LEU A 22 26.32 50.58 -0.96
N ALA A 23 27.07 50.14 0.07
CA ALA A 23 27.72 48.84 0.04
C ALA A 23 26.62 47.80 0.30
N GLY A 24 26.17 47.12 -0.74
CA GLY A 24 25.28 45.99 -0.66
C GLY A 24 26.01 44.83 0.03
N CYS A 25 25.66 44.54 1.30
CA CYS A 25 25.88 43.22 1.85
C CYS A 25 24.90 42.27 1.14
N GLY A 26 25.44 41.44 0.25
CA GLY A 26 24.73 40.32 -0.32
C GLY A 26 24.27 39.42 0.83
N ARG A 27 22.99 39.37 1.01
CA ARG A 27 22.35 38.21 1.63
C ARG A 27 22.35 37.17 0.51
N ASP A 28 23.12 36.13 0.68
CA ASP A 28 22.95 34.91 -0.09
C ASP A 28 21.56 34.33 0.26
N ASP A 29 20.54 34.85 -0.41
CA ASP A 29 19.37 34.06 -0.65
C ASP A 29 19.86 32.92 -1.56
N GLU A 30 20.05 31.74 -0.99
CA GLU A 30 19.97 30.50 -1.76
C GLU A 30 18.55 30.46 -2.36
N SER A 31 18.33 31.23 -3.39
CA SER A 31 17.27 30.94 -4.34
C SER A 31 17.64 29.59 -4.93
N SER A 32 16.99 28.53 -4.45
CA SER A 32 16.84 27.28 -5.15
C SER A 32 16.58 27.65 -6.63
N GLY A 33 17.62 27.52 -7.46
CA GLY A 33 17.51 27.62 -8.89
C GLY A 33 16.56 26.55 -9.37
N GLY A 34 15.27 26.89 -9.44
CA GLY A 34 14.29 26.10 -10.13
C GLY A 34 14.74 25.97 -11.56
N ALA A 35 15.27 24.83 -11.93
CA ALA A 35 15.47 24.48 -13.32
C ALA A 35 14.12 24.71 -14.02
N ARG A 36 14.13 25.46 -15.09
CA ARG A 36 12.95 25.69 -15.93
C ARG A 36 12.45 24.31 -16.38
N GLY A 37 11.33 23.83 -15.82
CA GLY A 37 10.62 22.64 -16.24
C GLY A 37 10.60 21.44 -15.28
N GLY A 38 11.29 21.45 -14.11
CA GLY A 38 11.29 20.31 -13.19
C GLY A 38 10.14 20.34 -12.18
N SER A 39 9.55 19.18 -11.90
CA SER A 39 8.56 18.98 -10.84
C SER A 39 9.21 19.00 -9.44
N ALA A 40 8.44 19.29 -8.39
CA ALA A 40 8.92 19.15 -7.01
C ALA A 40 9.43 17.71 -6.76
N GLY A 41 10.46 17.57 -5.93
CA GLY A 41 10.99 16.26 -5.53
C GLY A 41 11.91 15.58 -6.55
N ILE A 42 12.23 16.19 -7.67
CA ILE A 42 13.21 15.67 -8.64
C ILE A 42 14.28 16.72 -8.97
N THR A 43 15.52 16.28 -9.04
CA THR A 43 16.70 17.07 -9.42
C THR A 43 17.50 16.32 -10.48
N ASP A 44 18.66 16.86 -10.85
CA ASP A 44 19.58 16.16 -11.77
C ASP A 44 20.23 14.91 -11.20
N SER A 45 20.24 14.74 -9.87
CA SER A 45 20.93 13.65 -9.17
C SER A 45 20.03 12.81 -8.25
N THR A 46 18.83 13.27 -7.94
CA THR A 46 17.92 12.59 -7.01
C THR A 46 16.47 12.70 -7.46
N VAL A 47 15.68 11.67 -7.10
CA VAL A 47 14.21 11.71 -7.07
C VAL A 47 13.75 11.29 -5.68
N THR A 48 12.85 12.07 -5.07
CA THR A 48 12.31 11.83 -3.74
C THR A 48 10.87 11.39 -3.82
N LEU A 49 10.56 10.23 -3.26
CA LEU A 49 9.21 9.67 -3.18
C LEU A 49 8.65 9.80 -1.76
N GLY A 50 7.35 10.01 -1.64
CA GLY A 50 6.64 10.11 -0.38
C GLY A 50 5.86 8.85 -0.04
N ILE A 51 5.85 8.45 1.22
CA ILE A 51 5.03 7.35 1.74
C ILE A 51 4.33 7.83 3.02
N THR A 52 3.01 7.64 3.10
CA THR A 52 2.31 7.61 4.38
C THR A 52 1.80 6.20 4.61
N THR A 53 2.09 5.62 5.78
CA THR A 53 1.82 4.21 6.09
C THR A 53 1.86 4.00 7.60
N PRO A 54 1.13 3.01 8.17
CA PRO A 54 1.15 2.77 9.61
C PRO A 54 2.50 2.20 10.07
N LEU A 55 3.30 3.01 10.74
CA LEU A 55 4.57 2.59 11.38
C LEU A 55 4.40 2.31 12.87
N SER A 56 3.21 2.60 13.42
CA SER A 56 2.83 2.33 14.80
C SER A 56 1.41 1.75 14.87
N GLY A 57 1.02 1.23 16.05
CA GLY A 57 -0.31 0.66 16.27
C GLY A 57 -0.48 -0.79 15.79
N ALA A 58 -1.74 -1.21 15.62
CA ALA A 58 -2.11 -2.60 15.33
C ALA A 58 -1.67 -3.09 13.93
N THR A 59 -1.44 -2.17 13.02
CA THR A 59 -1.04 -2.41 11.62
C THR A 59 0.42 -2.04 11.35
N ALA A 60 1.22 -1.79 12.40
CA ALA A 60 2.63 -1.41 12.27
C ALA A 60 3.49 -2.48 11.56
N GLY A 61 3.19 -3.75 11.76
CA GLY A 61 3.93 -4.84 11.10
C GLY A 61 3.88 -4.75 9.58
N PRO A 62 2.70 -4.75 8.95
CA PRO A 62 2.56 -4.51 7.51
C PRO A 62 3.19 -3.19 7.03
N GLY A 63 2.97 -2.09 7.75
CA GLY A 63 3.48 -0.77 7.35
C GLY A 63 5.00 -0.66 7.39
N THR A 64 5.65 -1.18 8.45
CA THR A 64 7.12 -1.22 8.52
C THR A 64 7.71 -2.12 7.43
N CYS A 65 7.03 -3.23 7.12
CA CYS A 65 7.38 -4.12 6.01
C CYS A 65 7.32 -3.38 4.66
N THR A 66 6.29 -2.55 4.45
CA THR A 66 6.18 -1.71 3.24
C THR A 66 7.39 -0.81 3.05
N VAL A 67 7.79 -0.08 4.10
CA VAL A 67 8.96 0.81 4.03
C VAL A 67 10.25 0.01 3.85
N ALA A 68 10.37 -1.16 4.49
CA ALA A 68 11.55 -1.99 4.40
C ALA A 68 11.77 -2.53 2.98
N GLY A 69 10.73 -3.06 2.32
CA GLY A 69 10.88 -3.64 0.98
C GLY A 69 11.31 -2.62 -0.07
N ILE A 70 10.71 -1.43 -0.07
CA ILE A 70 11.09 -0.39 -1.05
C ILE A 70 12.48 0.19 -0.76
N LYS A 71 12.86 0.33 0.53
CA LYS A 71 14.23 0.71 0.92
C LYS A 71 15.25 -0.34 0.53
N ALA A 72 14.93 -1.62 0.67
CA ALA A 72 15.80 -2.71 0.26
C ALA A 72 16.08 -2.64 -1.23
N TYR A 73 15.06 -2.50 -2.05
CA TYR A 73 15.20 -2.41 -3.50
C TYR A 73 16.07 -1.22 -3.92
N PHE A 74 15.66 -0.01 -3.55
CA PHE A 74 16.43 1.18 -3.94
C PHE A 74 17.75 1.33 -3.21
N GLY A 75 17.93 0.70 -2.07
CA GLY A 75 19.24 0.59 -1.41
C GLY A 75 20.26 -0.10 -2.29
N GLY A 76 19.92 -1.26 -2.86
CA GLY A 76 20.73 -1.99 -3.82
C GLY A 76 20.99 -1.18 -5.10
N VAL A 77 19.94 -0.63 -5.69
CA VAL A 77 20.04 0.21 -6.90
C VAL A 77 20.92 1.44 -6.66
N ASN A 78 20.76 2.14 -5.54
CA ASN A 78 21.56 3.32 -5.21
C ASN A 78 23.02 2.98 -4.93
N ALA A 79 23.30 1.80 -4.34
CA ALA A 79 24.66 1.31 -4.13
C ALA A 79 25.35 0.98 -5.47
N ALA A 80 24.59 0.53 -6.46
CA ALA A 80 25.07 0.30 -7.82
C ALA A 80 25.22 1.58 -8.66
N GLY A 81 24.90 2.76 -8.11
CA GLY A 81 25.07 4.06 -8.76
C GLY A 81 23.77 4.85 -8.95
N GLY A 82 22.60 4.23 -8.84
CA GLY A 82 21.29 4.82 -9.06
C GLY A 82 20.60 4.35 -10.34
N VAL A 83 19.46 4.92 -10.65
CA VAL A 83 18.66 4.64 -11.85
C VAL A 83 19.10 5.57 -12.98
N LYS A 84 19.40 5.01 -14.15
CA LYS A 84 19.57 5.80 -15.37
C LYS A 84 18.19 6.08 -15.94
N PHE A 85 17.77 7.34 -15.91
CA PHE A 85 16.49 7.81 -16.42
C PHE A 85 16.51 7.93 -17.94
N GLY A 86 15.33 7.94 -18.58
CA GLY A 86 15.18 8.10 -20.02
C GLY A 86 15.71 9.44 -20.54
N ASP A 87 15.74 10.49 -19.70
CA ASP A 87 16.39 11.79 -20.03
C ASP A 87 17.94 11.73 -20.06
N GLY A 88 18.49 10.54 -19.85
CA GLY A 88 19.93 10.27 -19.88
C GLY A 88 20.68 10.55 -18.57
N LYS A 89 20.02 11.14 -17.54
CA LYS A 89 20.63 11.41 -16.24
C LYS A 89 20.52 10.19 -15.32
N THR A 90 21.48 10.07 -14.40
CA THR A 90 21.43 9.04 -13.36
C THR A 90 21.07 9.66 -12.02
N ARG A 91 19.99 9.16 -11.40
CA ARG A 91 19.48 9.67 -10.12
C ARG A 91 19.44 8.57 -9.06
N LYS A 92 19.70 8.97 -7.83
CA LYS A 92 19.38 8.16 -6.66
C LYS A 92 17.92 8.34 -6.28
N VAL A 93 17.28 7.26 -5.82
CA VAL A 93 15.90 7.31 -5.33
C VAL A 93 15.91 7.43 -3.82
N GLU A 94 15.31 8.48 -3.30
CA GLU A 94 15.17 8.76 -1.88
C GLU A 94 13.72 8.57 -1.42
N MET A 95 13.53 8.15 -0.17
CA MET A 95 12.21 7.87 0.39
C MET A 95 11.98 8.74 1.64
N LYS A 96 10.85 9.43 1.69
CA LYS A 96 10.33 10.10 2.88
C LYS A 96 9.08 9.36 3.36
N ALA A 97 9.21 8.60 4.47
CA ALA A 97 8.10 7.85 5.06
C ALA A 97 7.63 8.50 6.35
N LEU A 98 6.32 8.70 6.51
CA LEU A 98 5.68 9.23 7.69
C LEU A 98 4.65 8.25 8.25
N ASP A 99 4.56 8.20 9.58
CA ASP A 99 3.61 7.34 10.31
C ASP A 99 2.21 7.94 10.31
N ASP A 100 1.24 7.21 9.77
CA ASP A 100 -0.18 7.56 9.90
C ASP A 100 -0.91 6.74 10.97
N ALA A 101 -0.28 5.73 11.55
CA ALA A 101 -0.90 4.82 12.53
C ALA A 101 -2.26 4.23 12.07
N TYR A 102 -2.47 4.12 10.76
CA TYR A 102 -3.74 3.73 10.14
C TYR A 102 -4.89 4.73 10.39
N ASP A 103 -4.56 5.98 10.64
CA ASP A 103 -5.49 7.08 10.89
C ASP A 103 -5.61 7.98 9.66
N PRO A 104 -6.81 8.11 9.06
CA PRO A 104 -7.04 8.93 7.86
C PRO A 104 -6.66 10.41 8.03
N GLN A 105 -6.85 10.98 9.23
CA GLN A 105 -6.53 12.38 9.49
C GLN A 105 -5.00 12.60 9.52
N LYS A 106 -4.27 11.65 10.11
CA LYS A 106 -2.81 11.68 10.09
C LYS A 106 -2.27 11.48 8.67
N ALA A 107 -2.85 10.55 7.90
CA ALA A 107 -2.45 10.34 6.50
C ALA A 107 -2.61 11.62 5.69
N LYS A 108 -3.73 12.34 5.83
CA LYS A 108 -3.94 13.65 5.20
C LYS A 108 -2.91 14.69 5.64
N SER A 109 -2.63 14.76 6.95
CA SER A 109 -1.59 15.67 7.50
C SER A 109 -0.20 15.35 6.95
N ASN A 110 0.15 14.05 6.85
CA ASN A 110 1.42 13.59 6.28
C ASN A 110 1.54 13.99 4.81
N TYR A 111 0.47 13.82 4.03
CA TYR A 111 0.43 14.27 2.64
C TYR A 111 0.73 15.78 2.54
N ASP A 112 0.06 16.60 3.34
CA ASP A 112 0.24 18.05 3.33
C ASP A 112 1.69 18.47 3.68
N GLN A 113 2.39 17.68 4.53
CA GLN A 113 3.80 17.89 4.82
C GLN A 113 4.72 17.47 3.66
N LEU A 114 4.37 16.42 2.93
CA LEU A 114 5.22 15.81 1.91
C LEU A 114 5.09 16.47 0.53
N LYS A 115 3.87 16.84 0.13
CA LYS A 115 3.51 17.22 -1.26
C LYS A 115 4.42 18.25 -1.93
N GLY A 116 4.96 19.20 -1.17
CA GLY A 116 5.88 20.23 -1.69
C GLY A 116 7.34 19.78 -1.86
N SER A 117 7.69 18.55 -1.43
CA SER A 117 9.07 18.06 -1.39
C SER A 117 9.26 16.67 -1.95
N VAL A 118 8.19 16.05 -2.48
CA VAL A 118 8.22 14.74 -3.11
C VAL A 118 7.75 14.82 -4.56
N PHE A 119 8.26 13.92 -5.38
CA PHE A 119 7.91 13.83 -6.78
C PHE A 119 6.55 13.13 -6.96
N ALA A 120 6.34 12.05 -6.22
CA ALA A 120 5.11 11.28 -6.18
C ALA A 120 4.89 10.68 -4.79
N MET A 121 3.64 10.40 -4.44
CA MET A 121 3.26 9.51 -3.34
C MET A 121 3.16 8.08 -3.87
N THR A 122 3.71 7.11 -3.14
CA THR A 122 3.71 5.70 -3.58
C THR A 122 3.64 4.75 -2.40
N ALA A 123 3.28 3.49 -2.67
CA ALA A 123 3.30 2.39 -1.71
C ALA A 123 2.53 2.64 -0.39
N GLY A 124 1.65 3.63 -0.34
CA GLY A 124 0.81 3.89 0.84
C GLY A 124 -0.07 2.68 1.16
N LEU A 125 -0.08 2.24 2.43
CA LEU A 125 -0.87 1.09 2.87
C LEU A 125 -2.19 1.52 3.50
N GLY A 126 -3.28 0.92 3.05
CA GLY A 126 -4.60 1.04 3.65
C GLY A 126 -5.59 1.84 2.81
N THR A 127 -6.84 1.38 2.80
CA THR A 127 -7.93 2.02 2.03
C THR A 127 -8.31 3.38 2.62
N PRO A 128 -8.69 3.49 3.90
CA PRO A 128 -9.13 4.76 4.47
C PRO A 128 -8.01 5.83 4.49
N THR A 129 -6.76 5.41 4.66
CA THR A 129 -5.61 6.32 4.70
C THR A 129 -5.28 6.88 3.31
N ASN A 130 -5.29 6.05 2.26
CA ASN A 130 -5.07 6.50 0.89
C ASN A 130 -6.23 7.36 0.37
N ARG A 131 -7.48 7.03 0.70
CA ARG A 131 -8.65 7.85 0.34
C ARG A 131 -8.61 9.24 0.99
N ALA A 132 -8.07 9.36 2.22
CA ALA A 132 -8.09 10.60 2.99
C ALA A 132 -7.41 11.79 2.32
N PHE A 133 -6.45 11.56 1.45
CA PHE A 133 -5.75 12.64 0.72
C PHE A 133 -5.89 12.56 -0.81
N ARG A 134 -6.68 11.59 -1.32
CA ARG A 134 -6.86 11.34 -2.75
C ARG A 134 -7.24 12.60 -3.53
N GLU A 135 -8.34 13.27 -3.12
CA GLU A 135 -8.83 14.47 -3.80
C GLU A 135 -7.80 15.63 -3.76
N ALA A 136 -7.05 15.72 -2.65
CA ALA A 136 -6.00 16.71 -2.54
C ALA A 136 -4.82 16.40 -3.47
N ALA A 137 -4.44 15.13 -3.62
CA ALA A 137 -3.38 14.70 -4.51
C ALA A 137 -3.74 15.00 -5.98
N ILE A 138 -4.99 14.74 -6.38
CA ILE A 138 -5.54 15.08 -7.70
C ILE A 138 -5.48 16.59 -7.91
N SER A 139 -6.02 17.38 -6.98
CA SER A 139 -6.04 18.85 -7.08
C SER A 139 -4.67 19.49 -7.11
N ASP A 140 -3.68 18.87 -6.45
CA ASP A 140 -2.29 19.35 -6.40
C ASP A 140 -1.44 18.80 -7.56
N GLU A 141 -2.01 17.97 -8.44
CA GLU A 141 -1.31 17.26 -9.53
C GLU A 141 -0.10 16.46 -9.01
N VAL A 142 -0.25 15.84 -7.83
CA VAL A 142 0.77 14.96 -7.23
C VAL A 142 0.39 13.50 -7.51
N PRO A 143 1.17 12.75 -8.29
CA PRO A 143 0.88 11.34 -8.53
C PRO A 143 0.76 10.55 -7.22
N GLN A 144 -0.34 9.80 -7.08
CA GLN A 144 -0.57 8.84 -5.99
C GLN A 144 -0.67 7.45 -6.59
N VAL A 145 0.46 6.78 -6.72
CA VAL A 145 0.61 5.62 -7.59
C VAL A 145 1.16 4.40 -6.88
N LEU A 146 0.83 3.23 -7.41
CA LEU A 146 1.25 1.92 -6.91
C LEU A 146 0.93 1.79 -5.41
N VAL A 147 -0.26 2.30 -5.02
CA VAL A 147 -0.72 2.24 -3.63
C VAL A 147 -1.13 0.82 -3.26
N MET A 148 -0.89 0.45 -1.99
CA MET A 148 -1.23 -0.87 -1.44
C MET A 148 -2.65 -0.87 -0.88
N THR A 149 -3.61 -0.69 -1.77
CA THR A 149 -5.04 -0.90 -1.54
C THR A 149 -5.66 -1.50 -2.79
N GLY A 150 -6.52 -2.49 -2.62
CA GLY A 150 -7.29 -3.09 -3.71
C GLY A 150 -8.61 -2.36 -3.99
N ASP A 151 -8.74 -1.13 -3.53
CA ASP A 151 -9.87 -0.26 -3.79
C ASP A 151 -9.88 0.17 -5.27
N PRO A 152 -10.92 -0.18 -6.04
CA PRO A 152 -10.94 0.08 -7.48
C PRO A 152 -10.90 1.58 -7.85
N ILE A 153 -11.21 2.48 -6.92
CA ILE A 153 -11.14 3.93 -7.17
C ILE A 153 -9.74 4.41 -7.55
N PHE A 154 -8.68 3.67 -7.13
CA PHE A 154 -7.30 3.97 -7.51
C PHE A 154 -6.89 3.40 -8.87
N SER A 155 -7.78 2.70 -9.54
CA SER A 155 -7.54 2.11 -10.86
C SER A 155 -8.44 2.70 -11.95
N ASP A 156 -9.38 3.58 -11.57
CA ASP A 156 -10.22 4.31 -12.50
C ASP A 156 -9.47 5.51 -13.09
N THR A 157 -8.82 5.26 -14.23
CA THR A 157 -8.01 6.26 -14.93
C THR A 157 -8.83 7.32 -15.64
N SER A 158 -10.12 7.05 -15.86
CA SER A 158 -11.02 8.01 -16.54
C SER A 158 -11.35 9.20 -15.64
N GLU A 159 -11.43 8.97 -14.32
CA GLU A 159 -11.66 10.02 -13.34
C GLU A 159 -10.38 10.60 -12.74
N SER A 160 -9.30 9.83 -12.70
CA SER A 160 -8.07 10.21 -11.99
C SER A 160 -6.82 9.65 -12.69
N PRO A 161 -6.36 10.33 -13.75
CA PRO A 161 -5.18 9.89 -14.50
C PRO A 161 -3.88 9.90 -13.66
N GLU A 162 -3.82 10.59 -12.53
CA GLU A 162 -2.66 10.68 -11.63
C GLU A 162 -2.61 9.55 -10.60
N GLN A 163 -3.53 8.57 -10.68
CA GLN A 163 -3.64 7.50 -9.68
C GLN A 163 -3.51 6.12 -10.28
N LEU A 164 -2.90 5.21 -9.51
CA LEU A 164 -2.84 3.79 -9.86
C LEU A 164 -2.68 2.93 -8.61
N GLY A 165 -3.54 1.91 -8.46
CA GLY A 165 -3.40 0.84 -7.48
C GLY A 165 -2.29 -0.15 -7.87
N PHE A 166 -1.65 -0.80 -6.89
CA PHE A 166 -0.66 -1.83 -7.17
C PHE A 166 -1.23 -3.24 -7.03
N VAL A 167 -1.87 -3.53 -5.90
CA VAL A 167 -2.36 -4.87 -5.56
C VAL A 167 -3.69 -5.17 -6.27
N PRO A 168 -4.03 -6.45 -6.49
CA PRO A 168 -5.33 -6.85 -7.04
C PRO A 168 -6.49 -6.20 -6.31
N THR A 169 -7.57 -5.91 -7.04
CA THR A 169 -8.75 -5.33 -6.39
C THR A 169 -9.37 -6.32 -5.41
N TYR A 170 -9.97 -5.82 -4.35
CA TYR A 170 -10.71 -6.63 -3.38
C TYR A 170 -11.85 -7.40 -4.03
N ILE A 171 -12.45 -6.81 -5.07
CA ILE A 171 -13.45 -7.47 -5.91
C ILE A 171 -12.85 -8.71 -6.60
N ASN A 172 -11.66 -8.61 -7.19
CA ASN A 172 -10.98 -9.73 -7.85
C ASN A 172 -10.66 -10.86 -6.86
N GLU A 173 -10.15 -10.52 -5.68
CA GLU A 173 -9.88 -11.50 -4.64
C GLU A 173 -11.17 -12.19 -4.15
N GLY A 174 -12.21 -11.42 -3.87
CA GLY A 174 -13.53 -11.94 -3.47
C GLY A 174 -14.14 -12.84 -4.54
N GLU A 175 -14.06 -12.45 -5.83
CA GLU A 175 -14.51 -13.28 -6.95
C GLU A 175 -13.73 -14.59 -7.05
N ALA A 176 -12.41 -14.57 -6.88
CA ALA A 176 -11.58 -15.77 -6.95
C ALA A 176 -12.07 -16.84 -5.94
N PHE A 177 -12.47 -16.42 -4.79
CA PHE A 177 -13.02 -17.28 -3.75
C PHE A 177 -14.40 -17.81 -4.07
N GLY A 178 -15.30 -16.93 -4.44
CA GLY A 178 -16.63 -17.34 -4.83
C GLY A 178 -16.58 -18.35 -5.98
N LYS A 179 -15.71 -18.12 -6.98
CA LYS A 179 -15.51 -19.05 -8.11
C LYS A 179 -14.98 -20.41 -7.65
N LEU A 180 -13.98 -20.42 -6.76
CA LEU A 180 -13.45 -21.69 -6.20
C LEU A 180 -14.55 -22.46 -5.46
N LEU A 181 -15.36 -21.76 -4.65
CA LEU A 181 -16.43 -22.38 -3.88
C LEU A 181 -17.56 -22.95 -4.78
N VAL A 182 -17.96 -22.20 -5.80
CA VAL A 182 -18.96 -22.64 -6.79
C VAL A 182 -18.48 -23.84 -7.58
N ALA A 183 -17.19 -23.85 -7.96
CA ALA A 183 -16.57 -24.94 -8.72
C ALA A 183 -16.54 -26.28 -7.95
N SER A 184 -16.62 -26.26 -6.60
CA SER A 184 -16.74 -27.47 -5.79
C SER A 184 -17.97 -28.31 -6.14
N GLY A 185 -19.04 -27.67 -6.64
CA GLY A 185 -20.33 -28.31 -6.93
C GLY A 185 -21.09 -28.78 -5.69
N GLN A 186 -20.51 -28.60 -4.48
CA GLN A 186 -21.10 -29.05 -3.22
C GLN A 186 -21.94 -27.95 -2.57
N PRO A 187 -22.95 -28.28 -1.77
CA PRO A 187 -23.68 -27.29 -0.99
C PRO A 187 -22.81 -26.75 0.14
N HIS A 188 -22.74 -25.41 0.24
CA HIS A 188 -21.99 -24.72 1.28
C HIS A 188 -22.82 -23.64 1.94
N LYS A 189 -22.63 -23.48 3.26
CA LYS A 189 -23.19 -22.43 4.07
C LYS A 189 -22.11 -21.49 4.55
N VAL A 190 -22.16 -20.23 4.11
CA VAL A 190 -21.09 -19.26 4.31
C VAL A 190 -21.49 -18.27 5.41
N ALA A 191 -20.59 -18.05 6.37
CA ALA A 191 -20.60 -16.93 7.29
C ALA A 191 -19.61 -15.87 6.82
N ILE A 192 -19.97 -14.60 6.89
CA ILE A 192 -19.14 -13.48 6.42
C ILE A 192 -18.88 -12.54 7.59
N LEU A 193 -17.60 -12.15 7.77
CA LEU A 193 -17.19 -11.04 8.63
C LEU A 193 -16.28 -10.12 7.81
N SER A 194 -16.69 -8.87 7.65
CA SER A 194 -15.95 -7.87 6.86
C SER A 194 -15.70 -6.58 7.64
N GLN A 195 -14.63 -5.87 7.30
CA GLN A 195 -14.40 -4.52 7.80
C GLN A 195 -15.50 -3.58 7.28
N ASN A 196 -15.97 -2.67 8.11
CA ASN A 196 -17.06 -1.74 7.79
C ASN A 196 -16.52 -0.50 7.05
N ASP A 197 -15.95 -0.73 5.88
CA ASP A 197 -15.47 0.30 4.95
C ASP A 197 -15.31 -0.28 3.54
N ASP A 198 -14.82 0.56 2.60
CA ASP A 198 -14.61 0.16 1.19
C ASP A 198 -13.68 -1.07 1.03
N TYR A 199 -12.79 -1.34 2.01
CA TYR A 199 -11.99 -2.57 2.02
C TYR A 199 -12.89 -3.81 2.12
N GLY A 200 -13.72 -3.89 3.18
CA GLY A 200 -14.58 -5.04 3.40
C GLY A 200 -15.70 -5.16 2.38
N GLU A 201 -16.27 -4.01 1.96
CA GLU A 201 -17.32 -3.97 0.95
C GLU A 201 -16.85 -4.55 -0.39
N GLY A 202 -15.66 -4.20 -0.86
CA GLY A 202 -15.11 -4.72 -2.11
C GLY A 202 -14.93 -6.24 -2.11
N TYR A 203 -14.44 -6.82 -1.02
CA TYR A 203 -14.34 -8.29 -0.89
C TYR A 203 -15.70 -8.97 -0.92
N VAL A 204 -16.68 -8.43 -0.19
CA VAL A 204 -18.03 -8.97 -0.11
C VAL A 204 -18.76 -8.84 -1.46
N GLU A 205 -18.58 -7.72 -2.15
CA GLU A 205 -19.13 -7.50 -3.49
C GLU A 205 -18.62 -8.57 -4.47
N GLY A 206 -17.29 -8.73 -4.57
CA GLY A 206 -16.67 -9.71 -5.45
C GLY A 206 -17.12 -11.14 -5.15
N PHE A 207 -17.16 -11.52 -3.88
CA PHE A 207 -17.64 -12.82 -3.47
C PHE A 207 -19.10 -13.06 -3.85
N LYS A 208 -19.99 -12.12 -3.52
CA LYS A 208 -21.43 -12.21 -3.84
C LYS A 208 -21.67 -12.25 -5.35
N LYS A 209 -20.92 -11.48 -6.13
CA LYS A 209 -20.98 -11.50 -7.59
C LYS A 209 -20.65 -12.88 -8.15
N ALA A 210 -19.61 -13.50 -7.63
CA ALA A 210 -19.18 -14.83 -8.09
C ALA A 210 -20.15 -15.96 -7.75
N ILE A 211 -20.84 -15.87 -6.59
CA ILE A 211 -21.83 -16.89 -6.18
C ILE A 211 -23.25 -16.57 -6.68
N ALA A 212 -23.46 -15.47 -7.38
CA ALA A 212 -24.77 -15.09 -7.90
C ALA A 212 -25.33 -16.19 -8.83
N GLY A 213 -26.50 -16.70 -8.50
CA GLY A 213 -27.14 -17.81 -9.25
C GLY A 213 -26.67 -19.21 -8.89
N ALA A 214 -25.67 -19.38 -8.02
CA ALA A 214 -25.24 -20.67 -7.50
C ALA A 214 -26.20 -21.16 -6.41
N SER A 215 -27.13 -22.05 -6.74
CA SER A 215 -28.15 -22.55 -5.81
C SER A 215 -27.59 -23.42 -4.67
N ASN A 216 -26.36 -23.86 -4.80
CA ASN A 216 -25.65 -24.68 -3.79
C ASN A 216 -24.89 -23.84 -2.75
N ILE A 217 -24.81 -22.52 -2.89
CA ILE A 217 -24.10 -21.64 -1.95
C ILE A 217 -25.11 -20.73 -1.23
N GLN A 218 -25.11 -20.79 0.11
CA GLN A 218 -26.00 -20.00 0.95
C GLN A 218 -25.18 -19.09 1.88
N VAL A 219 -25.35 -17.78 1.80
CA VAL A 219 -24.87 -16.86 2.84
C VAL A 219 -25.83 -16.94 4.03
N ALA A 220 -25.33 -17.49 5.13
CA ALA A 220 -26.14 -17.73 6.34
C ALA A 220 -26.25 -16.46 7.19
N LYS A 221 -25.16 -15.74 7.31
CA LYS A 221 -25.08 -14.50 8.09
C LYS A 221 -23.87 -13.67 7.64
N GLU A 222 -24.08 -12.36 7.64
CA GLU A 222 -23.07 -11.35 7.37
C GLU A 222 -23.03 -10.37 8.54
N LEU A 223 -21.84 -10.08 9.02
CA LEU A 223 -21.57 -9.12 10.09
C LEU A 223 -20.37 -8.27 9.70
N THR A 224 -20.28 -7.11 10.31
CA THR A 224 -19.12 -6.19 10.14
C THR A 224 -18.41 -5.95 11.48
N TYR A 225 -17.21 -5.40 11.38
CA TYR A 225 -16.44 -4.87 12.48
C TYR A 225 -15.80 -3.53 12.07
N GLU A 226 -15.49 -2.67 13.04
CA GLU A 226 -14.78 -1.43 12.79
C GLU A 226 -13.26 -1.64 12.88
N ALA A 227 -12.47 -0.95 12.05
CA ALA A 227 -11.00 -1.03 12.09
C ALA A 227 -10.42 -0.62 13.47
N THR A 228 -11.17 0.11 14.27
CA THR A 228 -10.84 0.53 15.63
C THR A 228 -11.33 -0.42 16.72
N ASP A 229 -12.05 -1.48 16.38
CA ASP A 229 -12.50 -2.49 17.34
C ASP A 229 -11.31 -3.20 18.01
N THR A 230 -11.48 -3.54 19.27
CA THR A 230 -10.46 -4.27 20.04
C THR A 230 -10.76 -5.77 20.17
N SER A 231 -11.94 -6.21 19.74
CA SER A 231 -12.37 -7.63 19.75
C SER A 231 -13.46 -7.87 18.71
N VAL A 232 -13.46 -9.08 18.18
CA VAL A 232 -14.51 -9.62 17.28
C VAL A 232 -15.19 -10.86 17.85
N ASP A 233 -15.03 -11.11 19.14
CA ASP A 233 -15.55 -12.30 19.83
C ASP A 233 -17.06 -12.46 19.71
N ALA A 234 -17.81 -11.36 19.79
CA ALA A 234 -19.26 -11.35 19.66
C ALA A 234 -19.70 -11.73 18.24
N GLN A 235 -19.04 -11.18 17.23
CA GLN A 235 -19.32 -11.50 15.82
C GLN A 235 -19.01 -12.97 15.54
N ILE A 236 -17.83 -13.46 15.90
CA ILE A 236 -17.45 -14.87 15.69
C ILE A 236 -18.40 -15.83 16.41
N THR A 237 -18.83 -15.49 17.64
CA THR A 237 -19.81 -16.31 18.38
C THR A 237 -21.13 -16.39 17.64
N GLN A 238 -21.63 -15.29 17.11
CA GLN A 238 -22.88 -15.26 16.35
C GLN A 238 -22.77 -16.01 15.01
N LEU A 239 -21.63 -15.89 14.32
CA LEU A 239 -21.35 -16.58 13.06
C LEU A 239 -21.25 -18.09 13.26
N ALA A 240 -20.56 -18.52 14.30
CA ALA A 240 -20.46 -19.95 14.69
C ALA A 240 -21.86 -20.55 14.96
N GLY A 241 -22.74 -19.80 15.61
CA GLY A 241 -24.13 -20.22 15.87
C GLY A 241 -24.97 -20.50 14.62
N THR A 242 -24.53 -20.09 13.44
CA THR A 242 -25.21 -20.39 12.17
C THR A 242 -24.97 -21.83 11.69
N GLY A 243 -23.93 -22.50 12.16
CA GLY A 243 -23.49 -23.79 11.65
C GLY A 243 -22.94 -23.72 10.22
N ALA A 244 -22.40 -22.57 9.81
CA ALA A 244 -21.72 -22.41 8.52
C ALA A 244 -20.46 -23.28 8.46
N ASP A 245 -20.20 -23.89 7.31
CA ASP A 245 -19.03 -24.72 7.02
C ASP A 245 -17.91 -23.93 6.31
N VAL A 246 -18.21 -22.70 5.89
CA VAL A 246 -17.25 -21.76 5.30
C VAL A 246 -17.29 -20.44 6.05
N MET A 247 -16.13 -19.91 6.37
CA MET A 247 -15.95 -18.56 6.91
C MET A 247 -15.23 -17.68 5.90
N PHE A 248 -15.94 -16.71 5.35
CA PHE A 248 -15.38 -15.64 4.54
C PHE A 248 -14.96 -14.49 5.44
N ASN A 249 -13.67 -14.30 5.62
CA ASN A 249 -13.10 -13.34 6.55
C ASN A 249 -12.39 -12.22 5.78
N ALA A 250 -13.04 -11.08 5.61
CA ALA A 250 -12.49 -9.89 4.97
C ALA A 250 -12.00 -8.89 6.04
N MET A 251 -10.95 -9.24 6.76
CA MET A 251 -10.35 -8.44 7.84
C MET A 251 -8.94 -7.97 7.48
N SER A 252 -8.62 -6.70 7.75
CA SER A 252 -7.29 -6.13 7.52
C SER A 252 -6.44 -6.03 8.80
N ILE A 253 -7.07 -6.05 9.98
CA ILE A 253 -6.42 -5.81 11.27
C ILE A 253 -5.81 -7.11 11.80
N THR A 254 -4.49 -7.23 11.76
CA THR A 254 -3.74 -8.43 12.13
C THR A 254 -4.14 -9.06 13.48
N PRO A 255 -4.20 -8.32 14.61
CA PRO A 255 -4.62 -8.90 15.89
C PRO A 255 -6.04 -9.47 15.87
N LEU A 256 -6.96 -8.82 15.16
CA LEU A 256 -8.35 -9.27 15.06
C LEU A 256 -8.49 -10.51 14.16
N ALA A 257 -7.71 -10.57 13.07
CA ALA A 257 -7.65 -11.76 12.24
C ALA A 257 -7.14 -12.99 13.02
N ILE A 258 -6.12 -12.83 13.86
CA ILE A 258 -5.63 -13.89 14.76
C ILE A 258 -6.71 -14.27 15.78
N ALA A 259 -7.33 -13.29 16.43
CA ALA A 259 -8.35 -13.48 17.44
C ALA A 259 -9.58 -14.21 16.87
N SER A 260 -9.98 -13.91 15.62
CA SER A 260 -11.11 -14.59 14.97
C SER A 260 -10.87 -16.10 14.80
N LEU A 261 -9.68 -16.49 14.37
CA LEU A 261 -9.27 -17.89 14.27
C LEU A 261 -9.26 -18.56 15.65
N GLN A 262 -8.65 -17.93 16.65
CA GLN A 262 -8.59 -18.47 18.02
C GLN A 262 -9.98 -18.61 18.65
N LYS A 263 -10.86 -17.64 18.44
CA LYS A 263 -12.22 -17.66 18.98
C LYS A 263 -13.06 -18.77 18.38
N ALA A 264 -12.98 -18.99 17.08
CA ALA A 264 -13.69 -20.10 16.43
C ALA A 264 -13.26 -21.46 16.99
N GLN A 265 -11.97 -21.66 17.30
CA GLN A 265 -11.48 -22.87 17.97
C GLN A 265 -12.03 -23.03 19.39
N GLN A 266 -12.07 -21.95 20.17
CA GLN A 266 -12.66 -21.97 21.53
C GLN A 266 -14.13 -22.41 21.51
N LEU A 267 -14.83 -22.12 20.41
CA LEU A 267 -16.23 -22.49 20.19
C LEU A 267 -16.38 -23.90 19.55
N ASP A 268 -15.27 -24.62 19.30
CA ASP A 268 -15.21 -25.85 18.52
C ASP A 268 -15.86 -25.73 17.11
N TRP A 269 -15.90 -24.51 16.58
CA TRP A 269 -16.36 -24.23 15.23
C TRP A 269 -15.20 -24.33 14.24
N LYS A 270 -15.29 -25.22 13.26
CA LYS A 270 -14.20 -25.57 12.34
C LYS A 270 -14.61 -25.40 10.88
N PRO A 271 -14.94 -24.18 10.42
CA PRO A 271 -15.22 -23.95 9.01
C PRO A 271 -13.94 -24.01 8.19
N SER A 272 -14.06 -24.15 6.87
CA SER A 272 -12.99 -23.74 5.96
C SER A 272 -12.91 -22.21 5.94
N TRP A 273 -11.69 -21.68 6.02
CA TRP A 273 -11.45 -20.24 6.09
C TRP A 273 -11.02 -19.69 4.76
N PHE A 274 -11.46 -18.51 4.50
CA PHE A 274 -11.05 -17.66 3.42
C PHE A 274 -10.43 -16.39 3.99
N LEU A 275 -9.16 -16.13 3.73
CA LEU A 275 -8.40 -15.00 4.26
C LEU A 275 -7.86 -14.15 3.11
N PRO A 276 -8.00 -12.82 3.17
CA PRO A 276 -7.38 -11.89 2.22
C PRO A 276 -5.87 -12.09 2.09
N SER A 277 -5.31 -11.72 0.95
CA SER A 277 -3.86 -11.82 0.69
C SER A 277 -3.00 -11.11 1.75
N ASN A 278 -3.47 -9.98 2.27
CA ASN A 278 -2.76 -9.18 3.28
C ASN A 278 -2.82 -9.74 4.71
N THR A 279 -3.76 -10.65 5.02
CA THR A 279 -3.92 -11.29 6.35
C THR A 279 -3.75 -12.80 6.31
N SER A 280 -2.96 -13.31 5.37
CA SER A 280 -2.71 -14.73 5.17
C SER A 280 -1.30 -15.20 5.55
N SER A 281 -0.49 -14.35 6.20
CA SER A 281 0.87 -14.71 6.57
C SER A 281 0.94 -15.96 7.46
N PRO A 282 1.65 -17.02 7.05
CA PRO A 282 1.82 -18.21 7.88
C PRO A 282 2.38 -17.89 9.26
N LYS A 283 3.47 -17.13 9.31
CA LYS A 283 4.20 -16.81 10.55
C LYS A 283 3.50 -15.77 11.42
N ALA A 284 2.98 -14.72 10.82
CA ALA A 284 2.41 -13.59 11.58
C ALA A 284 0.96 -13.84 12.01
N ILE A 285 0.20 -14.68 11.28
CA ILE A 285 -1.24 -14.82 11.47
C ILE A 285 -1.66 -16.26 11.66
N LEU A 286 -1.26 -17.17 10.74
CA LEU A 286 -1.80 -18.52 10.74
C LEU A 286 -1.25 -19.38 11.90
N GLU A 287 0.06 -19.30 12.19
CA GLU A 287 0.65 -20.00 13.32
C GLU A 287 0.09 -19.49 14.65
N PRO A 288 0.08 -18.17 14.97
CA PRO A 288 -0.57 -17.65 16.17
C PRO A 288 -2.07 -17.97 16.22
N GLY A 289 -2.76 -17.90 15.10
CA GLY A 289 -4.19 -18.27 14.96
C GLY A 289 -4.46 -19.76 15.03
N LYS A 290 -3.41 -20.61 15.08
CA LYS A 290 -3.51 -22.07 15.06
C LYS A 290 -4.31 -22.60 13.86
N ALA A 291 -4.09 -22.02 12.70
CA ALA A 291 -4.88 -22.25 11.49
C ALA A 291 -4.81 -23.70 10.99
N SER A 292 -3.77 -24.45 11.33
CA SER A 292 -3.64 -25.88 11.00
C SER A 292 -4.72 -26.78 11.64
N ALA A 293 -5.50 -26.26 12.58
CA ALA A 293 -6.62 -27.00 13.19
C ALA A 293 -7.90 -27.00 12.33
N TYR A 294 -7.91 -26.24 11.24
CA TYR A 294 -9.06 -26.13 10.33
C TYR A 294 -8.94 -27.06 9.12
N PRO A 295 -10.06 -27.49 8.52
CA PRO A 295 -10.06 -28.41 7.38
C PRO A 295 -9.47 -27.78 6.12
N GLY A 296 -9.57 -26.45 6.00
CA GLY A 296 -9.00 -25.69 4.91
C GLY A 296 -8.82 -24.22 5.30
N VAL A 297 -7.67 -23.65 4.93
CA VAL A 297 -7.43 -22.21 5.00
C VAL A 297 -6.93 -21.78 3.63
N TYR A 298 -7.72 -20.96 2.96
CA TYR A 298 -7.47 -20.50 1.60
C TYR A 298 -7.10 -19.04 1.62
N SER A 299 -6.27 -18.64 0.68
CA SER A 299 -5.94 -17.25 0.38
C SER A 299 -5.63 -17.11 -1.09
N VAL A 300 -5.30 -15.89 -1.51
CA VAL A 300 -4.76 -15.62 -2.83
C VAL A 300 -3.38 -15.01 -2.73
N SER A 301 -2.56 -15.17 -3.75
CA SER A 301 -1.25 -14.52 -3.86
C SER A 301 -0.89 -14.25 -5.31
N PHE A 302 -0.02 -13.27 -5.50
CA PHE A 302 0.68 -12.97 -6.75
C PHE A 302 2.20 -12.95 -6.53
N SER A 303 2.67 -13.23 -5.29
CA SER A 303 4.07 -13.13 -4.90
C SER A 303 4.61 -14.42 -4.31
N LYS A 304 5.90 -14.72 -4.57
CA LYS A 304 6.66 -15.77 -3.91
C LYS A 304 6.76 -15.46 -2.42
N ALA A 305 6.49 -16.46 -1.58
CA ALA A 305 6.64 -16.34 -0.12
C ALA A 305 8.03 -16.85 0.30
N PRO A 306 8.92 -16.02 0.83
CA PRO A 306 10.30 -16.41 1.20
C PRO A 306 10.38 -17.57 2.21
N GLN A 307 9.32 -17.75 3.03
CA GLN A 307 9.24 -18.83 4.01
C GLN A 307 8.79 -20.17 3.40
N SER A 308 8.28 -20.15 2.16
CA SER A 308 7.80 -21.37 1.53
C SER A 308 8.98 -22.22 1.03
N PRO A 309 9.01 -23.53 1.37
CA PRO A 309 10.00 -24.45 0.83
C PRO A 309 10.03 -24.51 -0.71
N ALA A 310 8.93 -24.16 -1.37
CA ALA A 310 8.82 -24.15 -2.83
C ALA A 310 9.79 -23.12 -3.47
N PHE A 311 10.20 -22.11 -2.74
CA PHE A 311 11.12 -21.06 -3.23
C PHE A 311 12.48 -21.11 -2.54
N ALA A 312 12.81 -22.22 -1.88
CA ALA A 312 14.14 -22.43 -1.29
C ALA A 312 15.21 -22.41 -2.39
N GLY A 313 16.15 -21.44 -2.32
CA GLY A 313 17.20 -21.27 -3.33
C GLY A 313 16.78 -20.50 -4.58
N ASP A 314 15.55 -19.99 -4.65
CA ASP A 314 15.13 -19.05 -5.70
C ASP A 314 16.01 -17.79 -5.65
N GLN A 315 16.50 -17.35 -6.82
CA GLN A 315 17.46 -16.24 -6.91
C GLN A 315 16.84 -14.90 -6.50
N ASP A 316 15.60 -14.65 -6.89
CA ASP A 316 14.90 -13.39 -6.53
C ASP A 316 14.69 -13.32 -5.02
N VAL A 317 14.26 -14.44 -4.42
CA VAL A 317 14.08 -14.56 -2.96
C VAL A 317 15.38 -14.36 -2.23
N THR A 318 16.48 -14.98 -2.71
CA THR A 318 17.82 -14.84 -2.10
C THR A 318 18.31 -13.39 -2.17
N THR A 319 18.15 -12.74 -3.32
CA THR A 319 18.51 -11.32 -3.51
C THR A 319 17.71 -10.42 -2.61
N PHE A 320 16.38 -10.57 -2.60
CA PHE A 320 15.47 -9.80 -1.75
C PHE A 320 15.81 -9.88 -0.26
N LEU A 321 16.08 -11.10 0.26
CA LEU A 321 16.44 -11.29 1.66
C LEU A 321 17.80 -10.65 1.99
N SER A 322 18.76 -10.74 1.08
CA SER A 322 20.06 -10.05 1.21
C SER A 322 19.88 -8.52 1.26
N ASP A 323 19.06 -7.98 0.37
CA ASP A 323 18.80 -6.54 0.30
C ASP A 323 18.05 -6.01 1.52
N LEU A 324 17.04 -6.75 2.01
CA LEU A 324 16.33 -6.42 3.25
C LEU A 324 17.30 -6.29 4.43
N LYS A 325 18.22 -7.25 4.56
CA LYS A 325 19.21 -7.25 5.63
C LYS A 325 20.21 -6.12 5.47
N GLN A 326 20.71 -5.89 4.25
CA GLN A 326 21.79 -4.95 3.99
C GLN A 326 21.35 -3.49 3.99
N TYR A 327 20.15 -3.20 3.46
CA TYR A 327 19.71 -1.82 3.20
C TYR A 327 18.51 -1.36 4.02
N ALA A 328 17.75 -2.28 4.61
CA ALA A 328 16.56 -1.94 5.40
C ALA A 328 16.69 -2.32 6.89
N ASP A 329 17.71 -3.06 7.29
CA ASP A 329 17.90 -3.58 8.67
C ASP A 329 16.61 -4.27 9.18
N TYR A 330 15.99 -5.08 8.32
CA TYR A 330 14.71 -5.74 8.61
C TYR A 330 14.91 -7.22 8.92
N PRO A 331 14.15 -7.80 9.89
CA PRO A 331 14.27 -9.22 10.24
C PRO A 331 14.04 -10.16 9.05
N ASP A 332 14.85 -11.20 8.97
CA ASP A 332 14.77 -12.24 7.95
C ASP A 332 14.23 -13.55 8.57
N PRO A 333 13.29 -14.26 7.96
CA PRO A 333 12.46 -13.81 6.82
C PRO A 333 11.36 -12.82 7.26
N PRO A 334 10.90 -11.95 6.35
CA PRO A 334 9.86 -10.96 6.67
C PRO A 334 8.54 -11.66 7.00
N ALA A 335 7.85 -11.14 8.03
CA ALA A 335 6.63 -11.76 8.52
C ALA A 335 5.38 -11.46 7.66
N PHE A 336 5.41 -10.41 6.83
CA PHE A 336 4.27 -9.94 6.05
C PHE A 336 4.57 -9.88 4.55
N PRO A 337 3.58 -10.09 3.67
CA PRO A 337 3.77 -10.03 2.22
C PRO A 337 4.09 -8.60 1.71
N HIS A 338 3.78 -7.58 2.47
CA HIS A 338 3.97 -6.17 2.11
C HIS A 338 5.43 -5.82 1.80
N CYS A 339 6.41 -6.51 2.41
CA CYS A 339 7.82 -6.34 2.05
C CYS A 339 8.10 -6.76 0.60
N MET A 340 7.54 -7.89 0.15
CA MET A 340 7.68 -8.36 -1.22
C MET A 340 6.98 -7.43 -2.20
N TRP A 341 5.76 -7.02 -1.87
CA TRP A 341 4.98 -6.12 -2.72
C TRP A 341 5.66 -4.77 -2.91
N SER A 342 6.19 -4.18 -1.84
CA SER A 342 6.92 -2.91 -1.97
C SER A 342 8.27 -3.05 -2.67
N TYR A 343 8.91 -4.21 -2.59
CA TYR A 343 10.11 -4.51 -3.38
C TYR A 343 9.78 -4.58 -4.89
N MET A 344 8.65 -5.19 -5.26
CA MET A 344 8.13 -5.19 -6.63
C MET A 344 7.75 -3.79 -7.11
N ILE A 345 7.14 -2.97 -6.23
CA ILE A 345 6.86 -1.54 -6.53
C ILE A 345 8.16 -0.82 -6.86
N GLY A 346 9.23 -1.09 -6.11
CA GLY A 346 10.57 -0.54 -6.42
C GLY A 346 11.05 -0.91 -7.83
N ALA A 347 10.90 -2.17 -8.22
CA ALA A 347 11.26 -2.64 -9.56
C ALA A 347 10.38 -1.99 -10.66
N THR A 348 9.08 -1.87 -10.40
CA THR A 348 8.16 -1.20 -11.32
C THR A 348 8.53 0.28 -11.50
N LEU A 349 8.81 0.99 -10.41
CA LEU A 349 9.24 2.38 -10.46
C LEU A 349 10.58 2.56 -11.19
N GLN A 350 11.50 1.61 -11.04
CA GLN A 350 12.76 1.64 -11.78
C GLN A 350 12.51 1.56 -13.29
N GLU A 351 11.65 0.64 -13.74
CA GLU A 351 11.26 0.51 -15.16
C GLU A 351 10.64 1.82 -15.67
N VAL A 352 9.71 2.39 -14.90
CA VAL A 352 9.07 3.68 -15.24
C VAL A 352 10.11 4.80 -15.37
N PHE A 353 11.04 4.94 -14.42
CA PHE A 353 12.06 5.97 -14.47
C PHE A 353 13.03 5.79 -15.65
N GLN A 354 13.32 4.56 -16.06
CA GLN A 354 14.18 4.28 -17.21
C GLN A 354 13.56 4.71 -18.53
N ASN A 355 12.22 4.70 -18.59
CA ASN A 355 11.45 5.08 -19.79
C ASN A 355 10.95 6.53 -19.76
N MET A 356 11.15 7.27 -18.68
CA MET A 356 10.71 8.64 -18.48
C MET A 356 11.60 9.63 -19.25
N GLU A 357 11.09 10.23 -20.32
CA GLU A 357 11.87 11.09 -21.22
C GLU A 357 12.19 12.48 -20.65
N GLU A 358 11.31 13.01 -19.77
CA GLU A 358 11.47 14.31 -19.13
C GLU A 358 11.29 14.21 -17.61
N PRO A 359 11.96 15.06 -16.80
CA PRO A 359 11.84 15.04 -15.34
C PRO A 359 10.54 15.73 -14.86
N THR A 360 9.40 15.34 -15.43
CA THR A 360 8.07 15.88 -15.14
C THR A 360 7.11 14.79 -14.67
N ARG A 361 6.10 15.15 -13.90
CA ARG A 361 5.05 14.23 -13.46
C ARG A 361 4.23 13.71 -14.63
N GLU A 362 4.05 14.50 -15.68
CA GLU A 362 3.36 14.09 -16.90
C GLU A 362 4.10 12.93 -17.59
N SER A 363 5.41 13.09 -17.87
CA SER A 363 6.25 12.03 -18.47
C SER A 363 6.34 10.79 -17.58
N PHE A 364 6.32 10.97 -16.25
CA PHE A 364 6.25 9.87 -15.29
C PHE A 364 4.95 9.07 -15.42
N MET A 365 3.81 9.75 -15.44
CA MET A 365 2.50 9.08 -15.57
C MET A 365 2.34 8.42 -16.94
N GLU A 366 2.84 9.05 -18.01
CA GLU A 366 2.87 8.45 -19.34
C GLU A 366 3.69 7.15 -19.34
N SER A 367 4.90 7.18 -18.80
CA SER A 367 5.74 5.99 -18.67
C SER A 367 5.11 4.91 -17.79
N LEU A 368 4.49 5.32 -16.66
CA LEU A 368 3.83 4.39 -15.76
C LEU A 368 2.66 3.65 -16.45
N ARG A 369 1.91 4.30 -17.31
CA ARG A 369 0.78 3.68 -18.03
C ARG A 369 1.17 2.82 -19.20
N ASN A 370 2.44 2.72 -19.51
CA ASN A 370 2.99 1.92 -20.60
C ASN A 370 3.80 0.70 -20.12
N VAL A 371 3.74 0.34 -18.85
CA VAL A 371 4.37 -0.90 -18.34
C VAL A 371 3.52 -2.09 -18.77
N SER A 372 4.09 -2.99 -19.55
CA SER A 372 3.41 -4.20 -20.07
C SER A 372 4.20 -5.45 -19.69
N ASP A 373 3.51 -6.43 -19.10
CA ASP A 373 4.01 -7.77 -18.78
C ASP A 373 5.36 -7.79 -18.02
N LEU A 374 5.60 -6.78 -17.17
CA LEU A 374 6.82 -6.72 -16.40
C LEU A 374 6.88 -7.85 -15.36
N GLN A 375 7.87 -8.73 -15.51
CA GLN A 375 8.19 -9.75 -14.52
C GLN A 375 9.05 -9.14 -13.41
N ALA A 376 8.40 -8.42 -12.49
CA ALA A 376 9.10 -7.88 -11.32
C ALA A 376 9.64 -9.03 -10.45
N PRO A 377 10.78 -8.83 -9.76
CA PRO A 377 11.30 -9.85 -8.84
C PRO A 377 10.24 -10.31 -7.85
N LEU A 378 10.26 -11.58 -7.46
CA LEU A 378 9.32 -12.21 -6.52
C LEU A 378 7.90 -12.45 -7.05
N MET A 379 7.58 -12.16 -8.30
CA MET A 379 6.28 -12.51 -8.86
C MET A 379 6.14 -14.03 -9.03
N LEU A 380 4.92 -14.54 -8.81
CA LEU A 380 4.59 -15.93 -9.11
C LEU A 380 4.50 -16.11 -10.64
N GLU A 381 4.80 -17.32 -11.10
CA GLU A 381 4.57 -17.70 -12.50
C GLU A 381 3.10 -17.47 -12.88
N GLY A 382 2.87 -16.85 -14.02
CA GLY A 382 1.53 -16.50 -14.49
C GLY A 382 0.97 -15.19 -13.94
N THR A 383 1.76 -14.44 -13.15
CA THR A 383 1.43 -13.07 -12.73
C THR A 383 2.44 -12.08 -13.29
N ALA A 384 2.02 -10.86 -13.55
CA ALA A 384 2.87 -9.77 -14.07
C ALA A 384 2.36 -8.41 -13.62
N VAL A 385 3.23 -7.40 -13.68
CA VAL A 385 2.80 -6.00 -13.62
C VAL A 385 2.39 -5.56 -15.02
N ASN A 386 1.15 -5.12 -15.16
CA ASN A 386 0.60 -4.56 -16.38
C ASN A 386 -0.25 -3.33 -16.05
N THR A 387 0.09 -2.19 -16.62
CA THR A 387 -0.58 -0.91 -16.35
C THR A 387 -1.27 -0.33 -17.59
N THR A 388 -1.32 -1.10 -18.67
CA THR A 388 -1.88 -0.66 -19.95
C THR A 388 -3.40 -0.81 -20.04
N GLU A 389 -4.01 -1.49 -19.06
CA GLU A 389 -5.45 -1.75 -19.05
C GLU A 389 -6.18 -0.74 -18.14
N ASP A 390 -7.10 0.02 -18.70
CA ASP A 390 -7.94 0.93 -17.93
C ASP A 390 -8.81 0.18 -16.91
N GLY A 391 -9.01 0.79 -15.75
CA GLY A 391 -9.83 0.22 -14.68
C GLY A 391 -9.18 -0.96 -13.93
N GLN A 392 -7.93 -1.30 -14.25
CA GLN A 392 -7.19 -2.36 -13.57
C GLN A 392 -6.03 -1.82 -12.74
N PRO A 393 -5.72 -2.43 -11.57
CA PRO A 393 -4.49 -2.16 -10.84
C PRO A 393 -3.28 -2.72 -11.60
N ALA A 394 -2.09 -2.30 -11.19
CA ALA A 394 -0.84 -2.76 -11.80
C ALA A 394 -0.65 -4.30 -11.75
N VAL A 395 -1.20 -4.96 -10.73
CA VAL A 395 -1.31 -6.43 -10.67
C VAL A 395 -2.79 -6.79 -10.54
N SER A 396 -3.37 -7.44 -11.55
CA SER A 396 -4.79 -7.85 -11.58
C SER A 396 -4.98 -9.36 -11.38
N THR A 397 -3.96 -10.16 -11.66
CA THR A 397 -4.04 -11.62 -11.58
C THR A 397 -3.69 -12.14 -10.19
N VAL A 398 -4.50 -13.07 -9.67
CA VAL A 398 -4.27 -13.75 -8.40
C VAL A 398 -4.29 -15.26 -8.59
N ILE A 399 -3.49 -15.97 -7.79
CA ILE A 399 -3.46 -17.43 -7.72
C ILE A 399 -4.07 -17.84 -6.37
N VAL A 400 -5.13 -18.64 -6.41
CA VAL A 400 -5.74 -19.18 -5.18
C VAL A 400 -4.81 -20.24 -4.61
N GLN A 401 -4.61 -20.17 -3.29
CA GLN A 401 -3.70 -21.03 -2.56
C GLN A 401 -4.37 -21.62 -1.32
N LYS A 402 -3.97 -22.82 -0.94
CA LYS A 402 -4.37 -23.52 0.28
C LYS A 402 -3.18 -23.65 1.23
N TYR A 403 -3.39 -23.34 2.49
CA TYR A 403 -2.39 -23.53 3.54
C TYR A 403 -2.25 -25.01 3.91
N ASN A 404 -1.04 -25.54 3.87
CA ASN A 404 -0.72 -26.95 4.16
C ASN A 404 -0.12 -27.18 5.55
N GLY A 405 -0.21 -26.19 6.45
CA GLY A 405 0.36 -26.24 7.80
C GLY A 405 1.78 -25.69 7.94
N LYS A 406 2.47 -25.40 6.83
CA LYS A 406 3.83 -24.80 6.79
C LYS A 406 3.92 -23.61 5.86
N GLY A 407 3.21 -23.65 4.75
CA GLY A 407 3.19 -22.63 3.71
C GLY A 407 1.96 -22.82 2.84
N TYR A 408 1.99 -22.27 1.66
CA TYR A 408 0.91 -22.32 0.70
C TYR A 408 1.28 -23.17 -0.51
N GLU A 409 0.29 -23.84 -1.06
CA GLU A 409 0.32 -24.51 -2.35
C GLU A 409 -0.86 -24.04 -3.20
N THR A 410 -0.74 -24.10 -4.52
CA THR A 410 -1.82 -23.72 -5.43
C THR A 410 -3.05 -24.59 -5.16
N ALA A 411 -4.21 -23.95 -5.01
CA ALA A 411 -5.48 -24.64 -4.82
C ALA A 411 -6.21 -24.73 -6.15
N GLU A 412 -6.28 -25.93 -6.70
CA GLU A 412 -7.06 -26.21 -7.90
C GLU A 412 -8.55 -26.42 -7.59
N ASN A 413 -8.86 -26.90 -6.39
CA ASN A 413 -10.20 -27.24 -5.95
C ASN A 413 -10.44 -26.81 -4.48
N PHE A 414 -11.71 -26.62 -4.14
CA PHE A 414 -12.14 -26.44 -2.75
C PHE A 414 -12.40 -27.83 -2.13
N GLY A 415 -11.72 -28.10 -1.00
CA GLY A 415 -11.86 -29.38 -0.29
C GLY A 415 -10.56 -29.90 0.29
#